data_8a5cf061d615a334a00df55a486dd990
#
_entry.id   8a5cf061d615a334a00df55a486dd990
#
_cell.length_a   1.000
_cell.length_b   1.000
_cell.length_c   1.000
_cell.angle_alpha   90.00
_cell.angle_beta   90.00
_cell.angle_gamma   90.00
#
_symmetry.space_group_name_H-M   'P 1'
#
loop_
_entity.id
_entity.type
_entity.pdbx_description
1 polymer ?
#
loop_
_entity_poly.entity_id
_entity_poly.type
_entity_poly.pdbx_seq_one_letter_code
_entity_poly.pdbx_strand_id
1 'polypeptide(L)'
;EKTMKTVGVVIPIYNVEKYLRECLDSVVNQTYKNLQVVLVNDGSTDENSLNIAKEYTLKDERFILFDKENGGLSSARNVGIEFFSKEYDFKNITQELKENSLVEFKLDNEDNPYNIYKIYKSSNFFKNKDELLNFKAPDIDYIIFLDSDDYWELNCIEECVPRMDGVEVVWFDYNKIYEKDCLEKKDEWTWFNCYNMGIKKDIIISDEWLDKYCNIQTFAFVWSGMIAFNYLSNQKIKFLDYIFHQDVYFGFMVFFKSNKIFLLNKKIINYRIRSNATTLRQSKIDKQIILPKYLDFLSKFYNKNEDAKKYYSLFSWSKMVEKAIEDSFYDEKNIITNYFLPSLCMQLFQKDINKNLDPLNIGIYINFSKVIFKMFRLKHQNIIFNTNLYGTAKQRIQNQLCYKLGQTMIINSKSIIGILFMPIYLLSTFLNYKQDQKIYYQKIKKDPTLKLPPLENYPDYQEALKYKEHLSYKLGKILLESFKTWHKGGLFRFP
;
A
#
# COMPACT_ATOMS: atom_id res chain seq x y z
N GLU A 1 -25.17 -21.00 22.51
CA GLU A 1 -23.71 -20.83 22.60
C GLU A 1 -23.19 -20.38 21.24
N LYS A 2 -22.60 -19.18 21.17
CA LYS A 2 -21.93 -18.73 19.94
C LYS A 2 -20.70 -19.64 19.75
N THR A 3 -20.72 -20.49 18.73
CA THR A 3 -19.56 -21.33 18.37
C THR A 3 -18.33 -20.43 18.20
N MET A 4 -17.22 -20.79 18.84
CA MET A 4 -15.96 -20.06 18.77
C MET A 4 -15.47 -20.02 17.31
N LYS A 5 -15.23 -18.83 16.79
CA LYS A 5 -14.80 -18.62 15.40
C LYS A 5 -13.38 -19.12 15.17
N THR A 6 -13.12 -19.71 14.02
CA THR A 6 -11.78 -20.18 13.63
C THR A 6 -11.11 -19.18 12.71
N VAL A 7 -9.88 -18.80 13.03
CA VAL A 7 -9.08 -17.85 12.25
C VAL A 7 -7.95 -18.56 11.53
N GLY A 8 -7.93 -18.48 10.21
CA GLY A 8 -6.82 -18.90 9.37
C GLY A 8 -5.75 -17.81 9.31
N VAL A 9 -4.51 -18.18 9.61
CA VAL A 9 -3.35 -17.31 9.57
C VAL A 9 -2.43 -17.77 8.45
N VAL A 10 -1.99 -16.87 7.56
CA VAL A 10 -1.06 -17.19 6.48
C VAL A 10 0.23 -16.40 6.64
N ILE A 11 1.36 -17.11 6.74
CA ILE A 11 2.69 -16.53 6.97
C ILE A 11 3.64 -16.98 5.86
N PRO A 12 3.96 -16.12 4.88
CA PRO A 12 4.97 -16.40 3.88
C PRO A 12 6.37 -16.29 4.47
N ILE A 13 7.28 -17.19 4.12
CA ILE A 13 8.65 -17.27 4.65
C ILE A 13 9.61 -17.28 3.47
N TYR A 14 10.55 -16.32 3.43
CA TYR A 14 11.65 -16.28 2.49
C TYR A 14 12.85 -15.54 3.07
N ASN A 15 13.91 -16.26 3.42
CA ASN A 15 15.18 -15.71 3.94
C ASN A 15 14.99 -14.72 5.11
N VAL A 16 14.33 -15.18 6.17
CA VAL A 16 13.94 -14.39 7.35
C VAL A 16 14.38 -15.01 8.67
N GLU A 17 15.39 -15.86 8.67
CA GLU A 17 15.85 -16.59 9.87
C GLU A 17 16.07 -15.67 11.08
N LYS A 18 16.50 -14.43 10.85
CA LYS A 18 16.75 -13.44 11.91
C LYS A 18 15.47 -13.00 12.64
N TYR A 19 14.32 -13.01 11.98
CA TYR A 19 13.07 -12.42 12.47
C TYR A 19 11.99 -13.46 12.75
N LEU A 20 12.10 -14.63 12.11
CA LEU A 20 11.03 -15.62 12.03
C LEU A 20 10.58 -16.11 13.42
N ARG A 21 11.49 -16.28 14.37
CA ARG A 21 11.13 -16.72 15.74
C ARG A 21 10.26 -15.70 16.44
N GLU A 22 10.60 -14.41 16.39
CA GLU A 22 9.79 -13.34 16.99
C GLU A 22 8.39 -13.27 16.36
N CYS A 23 8.31 -13.41 15.03
CA CYS A 23 7.05 -13.51 14.32
C CYS A 23 6.20 -14.68 14.82
N LEU A 24 6.74 -15.90 14.79
CA LEU A 24 6.01 -17.12 15.18
C LEU A 24 5.66 -17.16 16.66
N ASP A 25 6.52 -16.67 17.55
CA ASP A 25 6.22 -16.53 18.98
C ASP A 25 5.01 -15.61 19.21
N SER A 26 4.88 -14.53 18.44
CA SER A 26 3.74 -13.63 18.52
C SER A 26 2.41 -14.31 18.12
N VAL A 27 2.47 -15.32 17.25
CA VAL A 27 1.30 -16.11 16.82
C VAL A 27 0.96 -17.19 17.85
N VAL A 28 1.96 -17.95 18.31
CA VAL A 28 1.79 -19.00 19.33
C VAL A 28 1.19 -18.44 20.61
N ASN A 29 1.64 -17.26 21.02
CA ASN A 29 1.26 -16.61 22.26
C ASN A 29 -0.01 -15.76 22.19
N GLN A 30 -0.70 -15.70 21.03
CA GLN A 30 -1.97 -14.97 20.94
C GLN A 30 -2.93 -15.40 22.05
N THR A 31 -3.64 -14.42 22.64
CA THR A 31 -4.68 -14.68 23.63
C THR A 31 -5.85 -15.47 23.05
N TYR A 32 -6.21 -15.21 21.79
CA TYR A 32 -7.19 -16.00 21.05
C TYR A 32 -6.56 -17.30 20.52
N LYS A 33 -7.08 -18.46 20.93
CA LYS A 33 -6.43 -19.75 20.70
C LYS A 33 -6.92 -20.54 19.49
N ASN A 34 -8.14 -20.27 19.00
CA ASN A 34 -8.72 -21.03 17.88
C ASN A 34 -8.18 -20.57 16.52
N LEU A 35 -6.92 -20.90 16.26
CA LEU A 35 -6.16 -20.56 15.07
C LEU A 35 -5.81 -21.80 14.26
N GLN A 36 -5.75 -21.62 12.93
CA GLN A 36 -5.15 -22.55 11.98
C GLN A 36 -4.07 -21.79 11.22
N VAL A 37 -2.82 -22.20 11.36
CA VAL A 37 -1.67 -21.42 10.89
C VAL A 37 -0.98 -22.13 9.73
N VAL A 38 -0.93 -21.47 8.58
CA VAL A 38 -0.25 -21.93 7.38
C VAL A 38 1.06 -21.18 7.24
N LEU A 39 2.16 -21.91 7.35
CA LEU A 39 3.49 -21.43 7.00
C LEU A 39 3.79 -21.83 5.56
N VAL A 40 4.29 -20.90 4.76
CA VAL A 40 4.67 -21.19 3.38
C VAL A 40 6.13 -20.78 3.17
N ASN A 41 7.03 -21.76 3.15
CA ASN A 41 8.42 -21.55 2.78
C ASN A 41 8.53 -21.41 1.27
N ASP A 42 8.80 -20.20 0.81
CA ASP A 42 8.91 -19.84 -0.60
C ASP A 42 10.35 -20.05 -1.13
N GLY A 43 10.89 -21.25 -0.91
CA GLY A 43 12.21 -21.62 -1.38
C GLY A 43 13.34 -20.83 -0.72
N SER A 44 13.29 -20.66 0.60
CA SER A 44 14.39 -19.99 1.34
C SER A 44 15.74 -20.64 1.06
N THR A 45 16.76 -19.81 0.93
CA THR A 45 18.16 -20.21 0.65
C THR A 45 19.11 -19.94 1.84
N ASP A 46 18.59 -19.31 2.91
CA ASP A 46 19.31 -19.19 4.18
C ASP A 46 19.33 -20.54 4.92
N GLU A 47 20.14 -20.63 5.97
CA GLU A 47 20.35 -21.91 6.66
C GLU A 47 19.15 -22.34 7.50
N ASN A 48 18.41 -21.38 8.08
CA ASN A 48 17.54 -21.68 9.21
C ASN A 48 16.06 -21.38 9.00
N SER A 49 15.64 -20.58 8.02
CA SER A 49 14.22 -20.24 7.84
C SER A 49 13.32 -21.48 7.76
N LEU A 50 13.66 -22.45 6.93
CA LEU A 50 12.90 -23.69 6.80
C LEU A 50 12.98 -24.54 8.08
N ASN A 51 14.15 -24.61 8.74
CA ASN A 51 14.33 -25.39 9.96
C ASN A 51 13.51 -24.81 11.13
N ILE A 52 13.50 -23.50 11.29
CA ILE A 52 12.66 -22.81 12.27
C ILE A 52 11.17 -23.09 12.01
N ALA A 53 10.74 -22.99 10.76
CA ALA A 53 9.35 -23.29 10.40
C ALA A 53 8.95 -24.74 10.73
N LYS A 54 9.84 -25.71 10.48
CA LYS A 54 9.65 -27.12 10.86
C LYS A 54 9.58 -27.30 12.36
N GLU A 55 10.43 -26.62 13.12
CA GLU A 55 10.44 -26.67 14.59
C GLU A 55 9.10 -26.22 15.18
N TYR A 56 8.55 -25.08 14.72
CA TYR A 56 7.26 -24.58 15.19
C TYR A 56 6.10 -25.49 14.74
N THR A 57 6.15 -26.02 13.54
CA THR A 57 5.16 -26.96 13.02
C THR A 57 5.13 -28.25 13.84
N LEU A 58 6.29 -28.73 14.30
CA LEU A 58 6.37 -29.90 15.19
C LEU A 58 5.77 -29.63 16.57
N LYS A 59 6.05 -28.46 17.14
CA LYS A 59 5.67 -28.12 18.52
C LYS A 59 4.23 -27.70 18.70
N ASP A 60 3.58 -27.19 17.65
CA ASP A 60 2.22 -26.66 17.72
C ASP A 60 1.32 -27.27 16.66
N GLU A 61 0.33 -28.03 17.08
CA GLU A 61 -0.60 -28.75 16.21
C GLU A 61 -1.46 -27.83 15.31
N ARG A 62 -1.54 -26.55 15.64
CA ARG A 62 -2.27 -25.56 14.82
C ARG A 62 -1.55 -25.23 13.51
N PHE A 63 -0.25 -25.56 13.40
CA PHE A 63 0.60 -25.21 12.27
C PHE A 63 0.59 -26.31 11.21
N ILE A 64 0.66 -25.88 9.95
CA ILE A 64 1.00 -26.68 8.77
C ILE A 64 2.02 -25.90 7.95
N LEU A 65 3.01 -26.58 7.41
CA LEU A 65 4.09 -25.98 6.64
C LEU A 65 4.10 -26.52 5.20
N PHE A 66 4.00 -25.60 4.24
CA PHE A 66 4.20 -25.85 2.83
C PHE A 66 5.62 -25.45 2.42
N ASP A 67 6.35 -26.36 1.81
CA ASP A 67 7.69 -26.10 1.26
C ASP A 67 7.61 -26.14 -0.26
N LYS A 68 7.89 -25.02 -0.93
CA LYS A 68 7.69 -24.84 -2.37
C LYS A 68 8.88 -24.15 -3.03
N GLU A 69 8.92 -24.23 -4.37
CA GLU A 69 9.86 -23.44 -5.17
C GLU A 69 9.62 -21.94 -4.99
N ASN A 70 10.71 -21.16 -5.00
CA ASN A 70 10.63 -19.71 -4.91
C ASN A 70 9.81 -19.14 -6.09
N GLY A 71 8.71 -18.50 -5.78
CA GLY A 71 7.78 -17.88 -6.74
C GLY A 71 7.29 -16.50 -6.29
N GLY A 72 7.80 -16.01 -5.16
CA GLY A 72 7.47 -14.70 -4.62
C GLY A 72 6.28 -14.70 -3.67
N LEU A 73 6.11 -13.56 -3.01
CA LEU A 73 5.19 -13.35 -1.91
C LEU A 73 3.72 -13.64 -2.27
N SER A 74 3.29 -13.27 -3.48
CA SER A 74 1.94 -13.57 -3.98
C SER A 74 1.64 -15.05 -3.98
N SER A 75 2.54 -15.85 -4.57
CA SER A 75 2.36 -17.31 -4.68
C SER A 75 2.31 -17.96 -3.30
N ALA A 76 3.14 -17.51 -2.36
CA ALA A 76 3.13 -18.01 -0.99
C ALA A 76 1.81 -17.72 -0.26
N ARG A 77 1.27 -16.51 -0.41
CA ARG A 77 -0.03 -16.14 0.18
C ARG A 77 -1.19 -16.88 -0.49
N ASN A 78 -1.13 -17.07 -1.81
CA ASN A 78 -2.14 -17.84 -2.54
C ASN A 78 -2.17 -19.30 -2.10
N VAL A 79 -1.04 -19.94 -1.80
CA VAL A 79 -1.01 -21.29 -1.21
C VAL A 79 -1.85 -21.35 0.06
N GLY A 80 -1.75 -20.36 0.94
CA GLY A 80 -2.57 -20.28 2.15
C GLY A 80 -4.07 -20.14 1.83
N ILE A 81 -4.43 -19.27 0.89
CA ILE A 81 -5.83 -19.10 0.46
C ILE A 81 -6.37 -20.40 -0.14
N GLU A 82 -5.62 -21.03 -1.04
CA GLU A 82 -6.02 -22.28 -1.71
C GLU A 82 -6.14 -23.45 -0.74
N PHE A 83 -5.26 -23.53 0.26
CA PHE A 83 -5.38 -24.50 1.33
C PHE A 83 -6.73 -24.38 2.06
N PHE A 84 -7.06 -23.19 2.56
CA PHE A 84 -8.32 -22.97 3.26
C PHE A 84 -9.55 -23.04 2.34
N SER A 85 -9.38 -22.80 1.04
CA SER A 85 -10.42 -23.02 0.03
C SER A 85 -10.62 -24.50 -0.34
N LYS A 86 -9.82 -25.40 0.27
CA LYS A 86 -9.86 -26.86 0.01
C LYS A 86 -9.54 -27.23 -1.45
N GLU A 87 -8.67 -26.45 -2.08
CA GLU A 87 -8.24 -26.69 -3.46
C GLU A 87 -7.15 -27.78 -3.55
N TYR A 88 -6.62 -28.26 -2.40
CA TYR A 88 -5.54 -29.24 -2.35
C TYR A 88 -6.02 -30.59 -1.86
N ASP A 89 -5.60 -31.64 -2.59
CA ASP A 89 -5.67 -33.02 -2.17
C ASP A 89 -4.30 -33.46 -1.65
N PHE A 90 -4.29 -34.21 -0.54
CA PHE A 90 -3.06 -34.58 0.17
C PHE A 90 -2.79 -36.07 0.04
N LYS A 91 -1.58 -36.42 -0.38
CA LYS A 91 -1.08 -37.78 -0.36
C LYS A 91 -0.05 -37.94 0.75
N ASN A 92 -0.39 -38.73 1.76
CA ASN A 92 0.55 -39.05 2.83
C ASN A 92 1.74 -39.85 2.27
N ILE A 93 2.96 -39.45 2.64
CA ILE A 93 4.21 -40.14 2.29
C ILE A 93 4.95 -40.65 3.52
N THR A 94 4.43 -40.42 4.72
CA THR A 94 5.00 -40.92 5.97
C THR A 94 4.65 -42.39 6.11
N GLN A 95 5.67 -43.24 6.25
CA GLN A 95 5.47 -44.68 6.35
C GLN A 95 4.96 -45.13 7.72
N GLU A 96 5.46 -44.50 8.78
CA GLU A 96 5.18 -44.84 10.17
C GLU A 96 4.83 -43.58 10.97
N LEU A 97 3.68 -43.62 11.66
CA LEU A 97 3.25 -42.52 12.53
C LEU A 97 3.95 -42.66 13.88
N LYS A 98 4.96 -41.81 14.13
CA LYS A 98 5.68 -41.72 15.41
C LYS A 98 5.21 -40.50 16.19
N GLU A 99 5.10 -40.63 17.48
CA GLU A 99 4.81 -39.50 18.38
C GLU A 99 5.91 -38.42 18.25
N ASN A 100 5.52 -37.15 18.42
CA ASN A 100 6.44 -36.00 18.41
C ASN A 100 7.34 -35.97 17.16
N SER A 101 6.78 -36.27 16.00
CA SER A 101 7.47 -36.23 14.70
C SER A 101 6.71 -35.37 13.71
N LEU A 102 7.36 -35.00 12.62
CA LEU A 102 6.71 -34.39 11.47
C LEU A 102 6.22 -35.48 10.53
N VAL A 103 4.93 -35.45 10.19
CA VAL A 103 4.39 -36.21 9.07
C VAL A 103 4.51 -35.40 7.79
N GLU A 104 4.74 -36.08 6.68
CA GLU A 104 4.98 -35.49 5.37
C GLU A 104 3.87 -35.87 4.40
N PHE A 105 3.43 -34.87 3.63
CA PHE A 105 2.49 -35.05 2.52
C PHE A 105 3.11 -34.50 1.23
N LYS A 106 2.60 -34.98 0.12
CA LYS A 106 2.69 -34.34 -1.21
C LYS A 106 1.30 -33.96 -1.68
N LEU A 107 1.22 -33.03 -2.63
CA LEU A 107 -0.02 -32.82 -3.35
C LEU A 107 -0.32 -34.02 -4.26
N ASP A 108 -1.61 -34.40 -4.30
CA ASP A 108 -2.15 -35.40 -5.22
C ASP A 108 -2.97 -34.75 -6.35
N ASN A 109 -2.91 -33.43 -6.46
CA ASN A 109 -3.52 -32.65 -7.52
C ASN A 109 -2.84 -32.93 -8.87
N GLU A 110 -3.62 -32.90 -9.97
CA GLU A 110 -3.07 -33.00 -11.33
C GLU A 110 -2.12 -31.85 -11.63
N ASP A 111 -2.49 -30.63 -11.17
CA ASP A 111 -1.69 -29.40 -11.30
C ASP A 111 -1.04 -29.02 -9.97
N ASN A 112 0.21 -28.60 -10.05
CA ASN A 112 0.96 -28.02 -8.94
C ASN A 112 1.67 -26.74 -9.41
N PRO A 113 0.92 -25.64 -9.67
CA PRO A 113 1.46 -24.46 -10.34
C PRO A 113 2.51 -23.72 -9.49
N TYR A 114 2.51 -23.95 -8.19
CA TYR A 114 3.48 -23.34 -7.27
C TYR A 114 4.67 -24.25 -6.95
N ASN A 115 4.78 -25.44 -7.57
CA ASN A 115 5.83 -26.42 -7.30
C ASN A 115 6.02 -26.67 -5.81
N ILE A 116 4.93 -27.06 -5.12
CA ILE A 116 4.97 -27.46 -3.71
C ILE A 116 5.67 -28.82 -3.64
N TYR A 117 6.81 -28.86 -2.94
CA TYR A 117 7.64 -30.06 -2.82
C TYR A 117 7.13 -31.01 -1.75
N LYS A 118 6.86 -30.45 -0.57
CA LYS A 118 6.44 -31.18 0.62
C LYS A 118 5.56 -30.31 1.51
N ILE A 119 4.75 -31.01 2.30
CA ILE A 119 3.88 -30.41 3.28
C ILE A 119 4.12 -31.14 4.60
N TYR A 120 4.31 -30.38 5.69
CA TYR A 120 4.63 -30.91 7.02
C TYR A 120 3.54 -30.57 8.02
N LYS A 121 3.24 -31.52 8.89
CA LYS A 121 2.36 -31.31 10.04
C LYS A 121 2.84 -32.14 11.23
N SER A 122 2.52 -31.70 12.46
CA SER A 122 2.82 -32.50 13.65
C SER A 122 2.06 -33.80 13.63
N SER A 123 2.74 -34.92 13.94
CA SER A 123 2.10 -36.22 14.15
C SER A 123 1.08 -36.18 15.28
N ASN A 124 1.28 -35.33 16.27
CA ASN A 124 0.40 -35.19 17.45
C ASN A 124 -1.00 -34.64 17.08
N PHE A 125 -1.16 -34.04 15.91
CA PHE A 125 -2.46 -33.60 15.40
C PHE A 125 -3.37 -34.81 15.09
N PHE A 126 -2.81 -35.94 14.69
CA PHE A 126 -3.56 -37.11 14.23
C PHE A 126 -3.72 -38.13 15.36
N LYS A 127 -4.97 -38.51 15.67
CA LYS A 127 -5.28 -39.52 16.70
C LYS A 127 -4.98 -40.93 16.19
N ASN A 128 -5.06 -41.16 14.88
CA ASN A 128 -4.88 -42.46 14.28
C ASN A 128 -4.49 -42.34 12.80
N LYS A 129 -4.21 -43.48 12.18
CA LYS A 129 -3.79 -43.56 10.78
C LYS A 129 -4.90 -43.16 9.80
N ASP A 130 -6.16 -43.34 10.15
CA ASP A 130 -7.28 -43.00 9.27
C ASP A 130 -7.42 -41.49 9.14
N GLU A 131 -7.25 -40.72 10.24
CA GLU A 131 -7.20 -39.25 10.20
C GLU A 131 -6.05 -38.75 9.34
N LEU A 132 -4.90 -39.41 9.41
CA LEU A 132 -3.73 -39.07 8.59
C LEU A 132 -4.00 -39.31 7.09
N LEU A 133 -4.64 -40.45 6.73
CA LEU A 133 -4.94 -40.80 5.35
C LEU A 133 -6.06 -39.94 4.73
N ASN A 134 -6.98 -39.44 5.56
CA ASN A 134 -8.13 -38.63 5.15
C ASN A 134 -7.95 -37.14 5.49
N PHE A 135 -6.72 -36.69 5.68
CA PHE A 135 -6.44 -35.30 6.05
C PHE A 135 -7.00 -34.32 5.01
N LYS A 136 -7.72 -33.31 5.49
CA LYS A 136 -8.26 -32.21 4.69
C LYS A 136 -8.04 -30.89 5.44
N ALA A 137 -8.03 -29.82 4.67
CA ALA A 137 -7.95 -28.47 5.22
C ALA A 137 -9.15 -28.18 6.15
N PRO A 138 -8.92 -27.55 7.31
CA PRO A 138 -9.99 -27.17 8.23
C PRO A 138 -10.83 -26.02 7.65
N ASP A 139 -12.08 -25.92 8.14
CA ASP A 139 -12.90 -24.75 7.89
C ASP A 139 -12.41 -23.58 8.73
N ILE A 140 -12.43 -22.40 8.14
CA ILE A 140 -12.13 -21.14 8.83
C ILE A 140 -13.25 -20.12 8.59
N ASP A 141 -13.49 -19.26 9.57
CA ASP A 141 -14.43 -18.14 9.45
C ASP A 141 -13.74 -16.90 8.90
N TYR A 142 -12.52 -16.63 9.35
CA TYR A 142 -11.76 -15.44 9.00
C TYR A 142 -10.35 -15.79 8.57
N ILE A 143 -9.75 -14.95 7.73
CA ILE A 143 -8.35 -15.07 7.30
C ILE A 143 -7.58 -13.79 7.64
N ILE A 144 -6.34 -13.94 8.07
CA ILE A 144 -5.41 -12.84 8.33
C ILE A 144 -4.01 -13.23 7.84
N PHE A 145 -3.27 -12.25 7.35
CA PHE A 145 -1.91 -12.42 6.85
C PHE A 145 -0.92 -11.76 7.79
N LEU A 146 0.24 -12.36 7.96
CA LEU A 146 1.36 -11.81 8.73
C LEU A 146 2.65 -12.03 7.96
N ASP A 147 3.39 -10.97 7.70
CA ASP A 147 4.71 -11.07 7.10
C ASP A 147 5.72 -11.56 8.14
N SER A 148 6.61 -12.45 7.75
CA SER A 148 7.49 -13.20 8.66
C SER A 148 8.64 -12.40 9.28
N ASP A 149 8.77 -11.12 8.91
CA ASP A 149 9.66 -10.15 9.55
C ASP A 149 8.94 -9.18 10.50
N ASP A 150 7.60 -9.30 10.60
CA ASP A 150 6.74 -8.53 11.49
C ASP A 150 6.26 -9.39 12.68
N TYR A 151 5.61 -8.77 13.66
CA TYR A 151 5.01 -9.48 14.79
C TYR A 151 3.79 -8.75 15.35
N TRP A 152 2.85 -9.52 15.89
CA TRP A 152 1.61 -9.03 16.49
C TRP A 152 1.76 -8.68 17.97
N GLU A 153 0.93 -7.75 18.45
CA GLU A 153 0.59 -7.66 19.86
C GLU A 153 -0.20 -8.91 20.29
N LEU A 154 -0.09 -9.31 21.56
CA LEU A 154 -0.65 -10.59 22.07
C LEU A 154 -2.17 -10.70 21.91
N ASN A 155 -2.88 -9.58 21.87
CA ASN A 155 -4.34 -9.51 21.74
C ASN A 155 -4.82 -9.17 20.32
N CYS A 156 -3.97 -9.24 19.31
CA CYS A 156 -4.30 -8.82 17.95
C CYS A 156 -5.56 -9.54 17.42
N ILE A 157 -5.59 -10.85 17.49
CA ILE A 157 -6.72 -11.65 16.99
C ILE A 157 -7.97 -11.44 17.87
N GLU A 158 -7.81 -11.40 19.19
CA GLU A 158 -8.90 -11.16 20.14
C GLU A 158 -9.59 -9.82 19.93
N GLU A 159 -8.83 -8.79 19.53
CA GLU A 159 -9.40 -7.49 19.15
C GLU A 159 -10.18 -7.53 17.84
N CYS A 160 -9.75 -8.35 16.87
CA CYS A 160 -10.38 -8.42 15.56
C CYS A 160 -11.67 -9.25 15.55
N VAL A 161 -11.66 -10.45 16.15
CA VAL A 161 -12.74 -11.43 16.01
C VAL A 161 -14.13 -10.90 16.39
N PRO A 162 -14.36 -10.23 17.54
CA PRO A 162 -15.68 -9.72 17.87
C PRO A 162 -16.16 -8.60 16.94
N ARG A 163 -15.26 -7.94 16.26
CA ARG A 163 -15.53 -6.83 15.32
C ARG A 163 -15.82 -7.27 13.90
N MET A 164 -15.61 -8.57 13.61
CA MET A 164 -15.98 -9.17 12.32
C MET A 164 -17.49 -9.41 12.16
N ASP A 165 -18.28 -9.22 13.21
CA ASP A 165 -19.72 -9.46 13.16
C ASP A 165 -20.39 -8.42 12.22
N GLY A 166 -20.96 -8.91 11.10
CA GLY A 166 -21.68 -8.09 10.12
C GLY A 166 -20.81 -7.22 9.20
N VAL A 167 -19.51 -7.47 9.13
CA VAL A 167 -18.58 -6.80 8.22
C VAL A 167 -17.73 -7.81 7.44
N GLU A 168 -17.20 -7.42 6.30
CA GLU A 168 -16.29 -8.25 5.49
C GLU A 168 -14.84 -8.04 5.90
N VAL A 169 -14.48 -6.88 6.44
CA VAL A 169 -13.10 -6.52 6.78
C VAL A 169 -13.07 -5.80 8.13
N VAL A 170 -12.14 -6.18 8.99
CA VAL A 170 -11.66 -5.37 10.10
C VAL A 170 -10.29 -4.83 9.72
N TRP A 171 -10.17 -3.52 9.61
CA TRP A 171 -8.94 -2.83 9.26
C TRP A 171 -8.36 -2.14 10.48
N PHE A 172 -7.09 -2.41 10.80
CA PHE A 172 -6.40 -1.84 11.97
C PHE A 172 -5.12 -1.10 11.59
N ASP A 173 -4.62 -0.30 12.51
CA ASP A 173 -3.39 0.47 12.38
C ASP A 173 -2.15 -0.32 12.86
N TYR A 174 -0.96 0.22 12.64
CA TYR A 174 0.31 -0.45 12.92
C TYR A 174 1.36 0.49 13.49
N ASN A 175 2.29 -0.08 14.27
CA ASN A 175 3.52 0.56 14.69
C ASN A 175 4.61 0.36 13.63
N LYS A 176 5.49 1.33 13.45
CA LYS A 176 6.68 1.21 12.60
C LYS A 176 7.92 0.99 13.47
N ILE A 177 8.61 -0.13 13.26
CA ILE A 177 9.84 -0.49 13.94
C ILE A 177 11.01 -0.34 12.97
N TYR A 178 11.85 0.66 13.19
CA TYR A 178 12.96 0.96 12.28
C TYR A 178 14.23 0.23 12.72
N GLU A 179 14.83 -0.55 11.83
CA GLU A 179 16.16 -1.13 12.08
C GLU A 179 17.26 -0.06 12.11
N LYS A 180 18.34 -0.34 12.86
CA LYS A 180 19.43 0.62 13.09
C LYS A 180 20.18 1.02 11.82
N ASP A 181 20.21 0.16 10.80
CA ASP A 181 20.88 0.35 9.51
C ASP A 181 19.96 0.97 8.43
N CYS A 182 18.70 1.16 8.72
CA CYS A 182 17.76 1.82 7.80
C CYS A 182 17.96 3.33 7.81
N LEU A 183 18.06 3.93 6.61
CA LEU A 183 18.20 5.38 6.41
C LEU A 183 16.86 6.09 6.24
N GLU A 184 15.75 5.36 6.23
CA GLU A 184 14.44 5.99 6.11
C GLU A 184 14.17 6.95 7.28
N LYS A 185 13.63 8.12 6.94
CA LYS A 185 13.19 9.08 7.94
C LYS A 185 12.01 8.51 8.71
N LYS A 186 12.11 8.51 10.04
CA LYS A 186 11.01 8.11 10.91
C LYS A 186 9.83 9.05 10.71
N ASP A 187 8.65 8.47 10.47
CA ASP A 187 7.38 9.17 10.39
C ASP A 187 6.26 8.35 11.05
N GLU A 188 5.15 9.00 11.34
CA GLU A 188 3.96 8.37 11.92
C GLU A 188 2.86 8.11 10.88
N TRP A 189 3.17 8.32 9.60
CA TRP A 189 2.20 8.12 8.54
C TRP A 189 1.88 6.63 8.38
N THR A 190 0.59 6.30 8.33
CA THR A 190 0.10 4.96 8.02
C THR A 190 -1.04 5.03 7.01
N TRP A 191 -1.27 3.95 6.26
CA TRP A 191 -2.43 3.87 5.37
C TRP A 191 -3.73 4.07 6.15
N PHE A 192 -3.84 3.47 7.34
CA PHE A 192 -4.99 3.61 8.20
C PHE A 192 -5.28 5.07 8.53
N ASN A 193 -4.28 5.81 9.01
CA ASN A 193 -4.45 7.22 9.37
C ASN A 193 -4.73 8.11 8.15
N CYS A 194 -4.08 7.85 7.02
CA CYS A 194 -4.26 8.62 5.80
C CYS A 194 -5.71 8.58 5.30
N TYR A 195 -6.32 7.39 5.28
CA TYR A 195 -7.69 7.21 4.82
C TYR A 195 -8.75 7.58 5.84
N ASN A 196 -8.49 7.38 7.12
CA ASN A 196 -9.49 7.48 8.18
C ASN A 196 -9.43 8.80 8.96
N MET A 197 -8.58 9.74 8.55
CA MET A 197 -8.51 11.06 9.17
C MET A 197 -9.87 11.78 9.16
N GLY A 198 -10.35 12.13 10.36
CA GLY A 198 -11.63 12.83 10.54
C GLY A 198 -12.88 11.95 10.55
N ILE A 199 -12.76 10.63 10.34
CA ILE A 199 -13.86 9.68 10.50
C ILE A 199 -14.10 9.43 11.98
N LYS A 200 -15.37 9.63 12.43
CA LYS A 200 -15.78 9.47 13.85
C LYS A 200 -16.58 8.20 14.13
N LYS A 201 -16.77 7.35 13.11
CA LYS A 201 -17.54 6.11 13.22
C LYS A 201 -16.62 4.89 13.05
N ASP A 202 -17.02 3.78 13.62
CA ASP A 202 -16.22 2.54 13.60
C ASP A 202 -16.47 1.73 12.32
N ILE A 203 -17.60 1.92 11.63
CA ILE A 203 -17.94 1.18 10.40
C ILE A 203 -18.14 2.16 9.26
N ILE A 204 -17.49 1.88 8.13
CA ILE A 204 -17.69 2.57 6.84
C ILE A 204 -18.17 1.57 5.80
N ILE A 205 -18.85 2.08 4.77
CA ILE A 205 -19.16 1.32 3.57
C ILE A 205 -18.06 1.50 2.51
N SER A 206 -18.01 0.59 1.54
CA SER A 206 -16.97 0.65 0.50
C SER A 206 -17.01 1.93 -0.32
N ASP A 207 -18.20 2.50 -0.57
CA ASP A 207 -18.34 3.76 -1.30
C ASP A 207 -17.66 4.93 -0.55
N GLU A 208 -17.71 4.96 0.78
CA GLU A 208 -17.00 5.99 1.59
C GLU A 208 -15.49 5.84 1.54
N TRP A 209 -15.00 4.60 1.54
CA TRP A 209 -13.58 4.32 1.28
C TRP A 209 -13.20 4.72 -0.14
N LEU A 210 -14.05 4.40 -1.13
CA LEU A 210 -13.81 4.72 -2.53
C LEU A 210 -13.74 6.23 -2.77
N ASP A 211 -14.58 7.04 -2.12
CA ASP A 211 -14.48 8.49 -2.17
C ASP A 211 -13.12 9.00 -1.71
N LYS A 212 -12.55 8.39 -0.67
CA LYS A 212 -11.17 8.69 -0.25
C LYS A 212 -10.15 8.23 -1.28
N TYR A 213 -10.32 7.02 -1.81
CA TYR A 213 -9.46 6.47 -2.85
C TYR A 213 -9.40 7.37 -4.10
N CYS A 214 -10.53 7.87 -4.57
CA CYS A 214 -10.60 8.77 -5.73
C CYS A 214 -9.75 10.03 -5.57
N ASN A 215 -9.56 10.49 -4.33
CA ASN A 215 -8.73 11.66 -4.02
C ASN A 215 -7.25 11.30 -3.81
N ILE A 216 -6.96 10.18 -3.16
CA ILE A 216 -5.60 9.75 -2.78
C ILE A 216 -4.93 9.00 -3.94
N GLN A 217 -5.71 8.20 -4.69
CA GLN A 217 -5.32 7.43 -5.89
C GLN A 217 -4.19 6.42 -5.67
N THR A 218 -4.02 5.94 -4.45
CA THR A 218 -3.11 4.85 -4.10
C THR A 218 -3.59 4.20 -2.81
N PHE A 219 -3.41 2.90 -2.69
CA PHE A 219 -3.81 2.12 -1.53
C PHE A 219 -3.05 0.81 -1.48
N ALA A 220 -2.72 0.35 -0.30
CA ALA A 220 -2.14 -0.96 -0.08
C ALA A 220 -2.71 -1.57 1.20
N PHE A 221 -3.10 -2.84 1.13
CA PHE A 221 -3.67 -3.55 2.26
C PHE A 221 -3.44 -5.05 2.11
N VAL A 222 -2.91 -5.68 3.18
CA VAL A 222 -2.86 -7.15 3.35
C VAL A 222 -2.83 -7.50 4.84
N TRP A 223 -1.70 -7.19 5.51
CA TRP A 223 -1.37 -7.64 6.87
C TRP A 223 -1.94 -6.74 7.99
N SER A 224 -2.56 -5.63 7.65
CA SER A 224 -3.17 -4.70 8.60
C SER A 224 -4.67 -4.93 8.81
N GLY A 225 -5.15 -6.14 8.62
CA GLY A 225 -6.57 -6.44 8.83
C GLY A 225 -6.92 -7.91 8.75
N MET A 226 -8.15 -8.20 9.18
CA MET A 226 -8.79 -9.51 9.12
C MET A 226 -9.93 -9.48 8.10
N ILE A 227 -10.09 -10.55 7.33
CA ILE A 227 -11.07 -10.64 6.24
C ILE A 227 -12.00 -11.82 6.50
N ALA A 228 -13.31 -11.67 6.28
CA ALA A 228 -14.26 -12.77 6.28
C ALA A 228 -13.90 -13.76 5.16
N PHE A 229 -13.62 -15.01 5.51
CA PHE A 229 -13.09 -15.96 4.53
C PHE A 229 -14.10 -16.34 3.45
N ASN A 230 -15.38 -16.51 3.82
CA ASN A 230 -16.46 -16.75 2.87
C ASN A 230 -16.61 -15.60 1.85
N TYR A 231 -16.42 -14.35 2.29
CA TYR A 231 -16.42 -13.19 1.40
C TYR A 231 -15.25 -13.27 0.41
N LEU A 232 -14.01 -13.47 0.90
CA LEU A 232 -12.82 -13.58 0.06
C LEU A 232 -12.96 -14.69 -0.99
N SER A 233 -13.44 -15.87 -0.57
CA SER A 233 -13.63 -17.04 -1.43
C SER A 233 -14.75 -16.83 -2.45
N ASN A 234 -15.93 -16.33 -2.04
CA ASN A 234 -17.05 -16.08 -2.92
C ASN A 234 -16.74 -15.03 -4.00
N GLN A 235 -15.96 -14.00 -3.65
CA GLN A 235 -15.50 -12.97 -4.57
C GLN A 235 -14.30 -13.42 -5.41
N LYS A 236 -13.76 -14.63 -5.17
CA LYS A 236 -12.58 -15.17 -5.85
C LYS A 236 -11.38 -14.23 -5.84
N ILE A 237 -11.17 -13.55 -4.72
CA ILE A 237 -10.06 -12.62 -4.57
C ILE A 237 -8.80 -13.39 -4.20
N LYS A 238 -7.79 -13.32 -5.07
CA LYS A 238 -6.45 -13.87 -4.88
C LYS A 238 -5.39 -12.80 -5.19
N PHE A 239 -4.17 -13.05 -4.79
CA PHE A 239 -3.04 -12.21 -5.20
C PHE A 239 -2.68 -12.47 -6.65
N LEU A 240 -2.22 -11.44 -7.36
CA LEU A 240 -1.62 -11.64 -8.69
C LEU A 240 -0.25 -12.28 -8.52
N ASP A 241 -0.03 -13.39 -9.22
CA ASP A 241 1.23 -14.13 -9.11
C ASP A 241 2.39 -13.40 -9.78
N TYR A 242 3.59 -13.64 -9.26
CA TYR A 242 4.86 -13.19 -9.83
C TYR A 242 4.93 -11.67 -10.03
N ILE A 243 4.42 -10.89 -9.09
CA ILE A 243 4.53 -9.42 -9.12
C ILE A 243 5.05 -8.86 -7.78
N PHE A 244 5.68 -7.68 -7.85
CA PHE A 244 5.86 -6.79 -6.71
C PHE A 244 4.58 -5.95 -6.50
N HIS A 245 4.46 -5.27 -5.35
CA HIS A 245 3.31 -4.41 -5.04
C HIS A 245 1.95 -5.11 -5.10
N GLN A 246 1.94 -6.43 -4.83
CA GLN A 246 0.74 -7.27 -4.89
C GLN A 246 -0.35 -6.84 -3.88
N ASP A 247 0.05 -6.13 -2.83
CA ASP A 247 -0.80 -5.50 -1.81
C ASP A 247 -1.69 -4.37 -2.36
N VAL A 248 -1.27 -3.73 -3.46
CA VAL A 248 -2.04 -2.67 -4.12
C VAL A 248 -3.28 -3.25 -4.80
N TYR A 249 -3.08 -4.26 -5.67
CA TYR A 249 -4.19 -4.88 -6.38
C TYR A 249 -5.13 -5.63 -5.44
N PHE A 250 -4.58 -6.48 -4.58
CA PHE A 250 -5.33 -7.25 -3.61
C PHE A 250 -6.13 -6.34 -2.67
N GLY A 251 -5.48 -5.34 -2.10
CA GLY A 251 -6.11 -4.38 -1.19
C GLY A 251 -7.25 -3.62 -1.85
N PHE A 252 -7.06 -3.13 -3.08
CA PHE A 252 -8.13 -2.47 -3.83
C PHE A 252 -9.33 -3.39 -4.00
N MET A 253 -9.14 -4.63 -4.47
CA MET A 253 -10.24 -5.57 -4.71
C MET A 253 -10.97 -5.97 -3.43
N VAL A 254 -10.26 -6.17 -2.32
CA VAL A 254 -10.87 -6.47 -1.03
C VAL A 254 -11.77 -5.34 -0.56
N PHE A 255 -11.33 -4.08 -0.68
CA PHE A 255 -12.12 -2.94 -0.23
C PHE A 255 -13.22 -2.56 -1.21
N PHE A 256 -12.93 -2.58 -2.49
CA PHE A 256 -13.89 -2.25 -3.55
C PHE A 256 -15.11 -3.18 -3.57
N LYS A 257 -14.89 -4.48 -3.37
CA LYS A 257 -15.96 -5.48 -3.40
C LYS A 257 -16.66 -5.69 -2.04
N SER A 258 -16.14 -5.12 -0.95
CA SER A 258 -16.75 -5.24 0.37
C SER A 258 -18.01 -4.37 0.48
N ASN A 259 -18.90 -4.71 1.43
CA ASN A 259 -20.03 -3.83 1.78
C ASN A 259 -19.68 -2.96 2.98
N LYS A 260 -19.08 -3.56 4.02
CA LYS A 260 -18.79 -2.89 5.28
C LYS A 260 -17.39 -3.21 5.78
N ILE A 261 -16.71 -2.18 6.27
CA ILE A 261 -15.36 -2.26 6.81
C ILE A 261 -15.40 -1.68 8.22
N PHE A 262 -14.94 -2.45 9.21
CA PHE A 262 -14.75 -1.98 10.58
C PHE A 262 -13.38 -1.30 10.71
N LEU A 263 -13.35 -0.09 11.22
CA LEU A 263 -12.14 0.69 11.47
C LEU A 263 -11.69 0.50 12.92
N LEU A 264 -10.73 -0.37 13.14
CA LEU A 264 -10.16 -0.62 14.45
C LEU A 264 -8.96 0.32 14.68
N ASN A 265 -9.20 1.46 15.30
CA ASN A 265 -8.15 2.45 15.61
C ASN A 265 -7.24 1.97 16.75
N LYS A 266 -6.55 0.87 16.53
CA LYS A 266 -5.54 0.29 17.42
C LYS A 266 -4.33 -0.16 16.62
N LYS A 267 -3.14 0.09 17.15
CA LYS A 267 -1.88 -0.38 16.60
C LYS A 267 -1.55 -1.73 17.23
N ILE A 268 -1.94 -2.81 16.55
CA ILE A 268 -1.85 -4.18 17.06
C ILE A 268 -0.91 -5.09 16.28
N ILE A 269 -0.14 -4.49 15.36
CA ILE A 269 0.97 -5.12 14.64
C ILE A 269 2.18 -4.20 14.65
N ASN A 270 3.37 -4.78 14.73
CA ASN A 270 4.66 -4.11 14.67
C ASN A 270 5.31 -4.39 13.31
N TYR A 271 5.17 -3.41 12.40
CA TYR A 271 5.71 -3.46 11.05
C TYR A 271 7.17 -3.05 11.01
N ARG A 272 8.04 -3.97 10.60
CA ARG A 272 9.50 -3.76 10.59
C ARG A 272 9.97 -3.08 9.31
N ILE A 273 10.64 -1.95 9.48
CA ILE A 273 11.27 -1.20 8.40
C ILE A 273 12.76 -1.58 8.37
N ARG A 274 13.15 -2.33 7.36
CA ARG A 274 14.51 -2.84 7.19
C ARG A 274 15.09 -2.50 5.81
N SER A 275 16.41 -2.40 5.73
CA SER A 275 17.12 -2.04 4.50
C SER A 275 17.04 -3.11 3.39
N ASN A 276 16.81 -4.38 3.75
CA ASN A 276 16.73 -5.51 2.82
C ASN A 276 15.29 -5.89 2.45
N ALA A 277 14.31 -4.98 2.61
CA ALA A 277 12.93 -5.25 2.20
C ALA A 277 12.81 -5.46 0.69
N THR A 278 11.70 -6.07 0.26
CA THR A 278 11.38 -6.26 -1.18
C THR A 278 11.36 -4.93 -1.92
N THR A 279 10.90 -3.86 -1.27
CA THR A 279 11.03 -2.49 -1.74
C THR A 279 12.46 -2.00 -1.60
N LEU A 280 12.96 -1.28 -2.61
CA LEU A 280 14.30 -0.68 -2.57
C LEU A 280 14.33 0.43 -1.52
N ARG A 281 15.08 0.20 -0.43
CA ARG A 281 15.27 1.15 0.66
C ARG A 281 16.75 1.46 0.83
N GLN A 282 17.05 2.69 1.23
CA GLN A 282 18.44 3.10 1.50
C GLN A 282 18.93 2.49 2.81
N SER A 283 20.19 2.02 2.81
CA SER A 283 20.87 1.46 3.97
C SER A 283 22.11 2.28 4.30
N LYS A 284 22.47 2.32 5.60
CA LYS A 284 23.76 2.85 6.09
C LYS A 284 24.95 1.96 5.69
N ILE A 285 24.66 0.71 5.39
CA ILE A 285 25.65 -0.28 4.96
C ILE A 285 25.41 -0.52 3.48
N ASP A 286 26.46 -0.46 2.67
CA ASP A 286 26.40 -0.78 1.25
C ASP A 286 26.19 -2.30 1.11
N LYS A 287 24.92 -2.72 1.12
CA LYS A 287 24.51 -4.11 1.01
C LYS A 287 24.21 -4.45 -0.44
N GLN A 288 24.83 -5.50 -0.92
CA GLN A 288 24.51 -6.03 -2.24
C GLN A 288 23.05 -6.49 -2.29
N ILE A 289 22.30 -5.96 -3.24
CA ILE A 289 20.92 -6.38 -3.50
C ILE A 289 20.94 -7.77 -4.10
N ILE A 290 20.31 -8.72 -3.43
CA ILE A 290 20.17 -10.11 -3.90
C ILE A 290 18.82 -10.23 -4.62
N LEU A 291 18.83 -10.81 -5.83
CA LEU A 291 17.61 -11.14 -6.54
C LEU A 291 17.00 -12.44 -5.99
N PRO A 292 15.68 -12.52 -5.80
CA PRO A 292 14.99 -13.78 -5.61
C PRO A 292 15.23 -14.73 -6.80
N LYS A 293 15.28 -16.03 -6.54
CA LYS A 293 15.61 -17.05 -7.56
C LYS A 293 14.73 -16.95 -8.82
N TYR A 294 13.44 -16.68 -8.67
CA TYR A 294 12.52 -16.54 -9.80
C TYR A 294 12.82 -15.32 -10.71
N LEU A 295 13.70 -14.41 -10.29
CA LEU A 295 14.18 -13.25 -11.05
C LEU A 295 15.57 -13.44 -11.65
N ASP A 296 16.23 -14.57 -11.43
CA ASP A 296 17.61 -14.81 -11.89
C ASP A 296 17.77 -14.64 -13.40
N PHE A 297 16.72 -14.90 -14.19
CA PHE A 297 16.75 -14.69 -15.63
C PHE A 297 17.03 -13.23 -16.04
N LEU A 298 16.71 -12.26 -15.17
CA LEU A 298 16.97 -10.84 -15.44
C LEU A 298 18.46 -10.49 -15.40
N SER A 299 19.29 -11.30 -14.73
CA SER A 299 20.74 -11.11 -14.70
C SER A 299 21.38 -11.18 -16.10
N LYS A 300 20.71 -11.83 -17.05
CA LYS A 300 21.16 -11.89 -18.46
C LYS A 300 21.02 -10.55 -19.19
N PHE A 301 20.16 -9.66 -18.71
CA PHE A 301 19.82 -8.38 -19.33
C PHE A 301 20.36 -7.19 -18.54
N TYR A 302 20.50 -7.33 -17.22
CA TYR A 302 20.89 -6.26 -16.32
C TYR A 302 22.12 -6.64 -15.51
N ASN A 303 23.18 -5.85 -15.63
CA ASN A 303 24.44 -6.07 -14.90
C ASN A 303 24.31 -5.77 -13.40
N LYS A 304 23.33 -4.96 -13.01
CA LYS A 304 23.08 -4.59 -11.61
C LYS A 304 21.73 -5.12 -11.16
N ASN A 305 21.70 -5.82 -10.04
CA ASN A 305 20.47 -6.34 -9.45
C ASN A 305 19.46 -5.22 -9.09
N GLU A 306 19.94 -4.03 -8.78
CA GLU A 306 19.07 -2.87 -8.55
C GLU A 306 18.27 -2.49 -9.80
N ASP A 307 18.90 -2.47 -10.97
CA ASP A 307 18.23 -2.14 -12.22
C ASP A 307 17.26 -3.26 -12.63
N ALA A 308 17.62 -4.52 -12.40
CA ALA A 308 16.73 -5.66 -12.58
C ALA A 308 15.48 -5.55 -11.68
N LYS A 309 15.64 -5.20 -10.40
CA LYS A 309 14.50 -4.98 -9.48
C LYS A 309 13.64 -3.79 -9.90
N LYS A 310 14.24 -2.67 -10.34
CA LYS A 310 13.50 -1.52 -10.86
C LYS A 310 12.67 -1.90 -12.08
N TYR A 311 13.28 -2.63 -13.02
CA TYR A 311 12.57 -3.13 -14.20
C TYR A 311 11.40 -4.06 -13.81
N TYR A 312 11.63 -4.99 -12.90
CA TYR A 312 10.59 -5.91 -12.45
C TYR A 312 9.45 -5.21 -11.69
N SER A 313 9.76 -4.12 -10.99
CA SER A 313 8.71 -3.27 -10.42
C SER A 313 7.82 -2.66 -11.51
N LEU A 314 8.39 -2.19 -12.63
CA LEU A 314 7.60 -1.69 -13.76
C LEU A 314 6.80 -2.80 -14.45
N PHE A 315 7.37 -3.99 -14.59
CA PHE A 315 6.64 -5.16 -15.05
C PHE A 315 5.43 -5.46 -14.16
N SER A 316 5.60 -5.40 -12.85
CA SER A 316 4.53 -5.65 -11.88
C SER A 316 3.37 -4.66 -12.03
N TRP A 317 3.67 -3.37 -12.19
CA TRP A 317 2.67 -2.35 -12.50
C TRP A 317 1.97 -2.61 -13.83
N SER A 318 2.72 -3.06 -14.85
CA SER A 318 2.17 -3.41 -16.17
C SER A 318 1.19 -4.58 -16.08
N LYS A 319 1.51 -5.60 -15.30
CA LYS A 319 0.61 -6.75 -15.06
C LYS A 319 -0.65 -6.36 -14.31
N MET A 320 -0.56 -5.44 -13.35
CA MET A 320 -1.75 -4.89 -12.68
C MET A 320 -2.62 -4.08 -13.64
N VAL A 321 -2.03 -3.31 -14.55
CA VAL A 321 -2.77 -2.59 -15.62
C VAL A 321 -3.50 -3.59 -16.52
N GLU A 322 -2.82 -4.65 -16.98
CA GLU A 322 -3.42 -5.71 -17.79
C GLU A 322 -4.64 -6.32 -17.08
N LYS A 323 -4.47 -6.71 -15.82
CA LYS A 323 -5.54 -7.31 -15.02
C LYS A 323 -6.70 -6.34 -14.75
N ALA A 324 -6.41 -5.06 -14.48
CA ALA A 324 -7.44 -4.06 -14.30
C ALA A 324 -8.25 -3.80 -15.58
N ILE A 325 -7.64 -3.92 -16.76
CA ILE A 325 -8.36 -3.88 -18.03
C ILE A 325 -9.34 -5.06 -18.13
N GLU A 326 -8.88 -6.29 -17.85
CA GLU A 326 -9.74 -7.47 -17.85
C GLU A 326 -10.91 -7.31 -16.87
N ASP A 327 -10.65 -6.91 -15.65
CA ASP A 327 -11.66 -6.77 -14.60
C ASP A 327 -12.65 -5.64 -14.90
N SER A 328 -12.22 -4.62 -15.66
CA SER A 328 -13.09 -3.51 -16.05
C SER A 328 -14.26 -3.92 -16.94
N PHE A 329 -14.15 -5.04 -17.66
CA PHE A 329 -15.28 -5.58 -18.46
C PHE A 329 -16.44 -6.09 -17.61
N TYR A 330 -16.18 -6.38 -16.34
CA TYR A 330 -17.18 -6.90 -15.38
C TYR A 330 -17.58 -5.87 -14.35
N ASP A 331 -17.06 -4.64 -14.43
CA ASP A 331 -17.35 -3.54 -13.52
C ASP A 331 -18.47 -2.65 -14.06
N GLU A 332 -19.70 -2.97 -13.71
CA GLU A 332 -20.91 -2.24 -14.12
C GLU A 332 -20.87 -0.75 -13.72
N LYS A 333 -20.20 -0.41 -12.63
CA LYS A 333 -20.07 0.97 -12.15
C LYS A 333 -18.93 1.75 -12.82
N ASN A 334 -18.13 1.10 -13.64
CA ASN A 334 -16.94 1.67 -14.28
C ASN A 334 -15.90 2.27 -13.30
N ILE A 335 -15.86 1.78 -12.06
CA ILE A 335 -14.95 2.28 -11.02
C ILE A 335 -13.51 1.91 -11.36
N ILE A 336 -13.29 0.68 -11.83
CA ILE A 336 -11.96 0.22 -12.24
C ILE A 336 -11.44 1.08 -13.39
N THR A 337 -12.26 1.31 -14.40
CA THR A 337 -11.89 2.13 -15.58
C THR A 337 -11.65 3.59 -15.22
N ASN A 338 -12.46 4.15 -14.33
CA ASN A 338 -12.42 5.58 -14.05
C ASN A 338 -11.41 5.98 -12.97
N TYR A 339 -11.05 5.05 -12.06
CA TYR A 339 -10.22 5.39 -10.90
C TYR A 339 -9.03 4.46 -10.71
N PHE A 340 -9.23 3.14 -10.73
CA PHE A 340 -8.16 2.18 -10.43
C PHE A 340 -7.16 2.06 -11.59
N LEU A 341 -7.61 1.83 -12.81
CA LEU A 341 -6.75 1.75 -13.99
C LEU A 341 -5.92 3.02 -14.20
N PRO A 342 -6.48 4.24 -14.12
CA PRO A 342 -5.67 5.45 -14.20
C PRO A 342 -4.64 5.60 -13.08
N SER A 343 -4.95 5.18 -11.86
CA SER A 343 -4.01 5.23 -10.74
C SER A 343 -2.81 4.29 -10.95
N LEU A 344 -3.04 3.11 -11.54
CA LEU A 344 -1.97 2.19 -11.93
C LEU A 344 -1.14 2.76 -13.09
N CYS A 345 -1.81 3.36 -14.09
CA CYS A 345 -1.13 3.99 -15.22
C CYS A 345 -0.23 5.16 -14.80
N MET A 346 -0.56 5.87 -13.71
CA MET A 346 0.30 6.92 -13.15
C MET A 346 1.69 6.41 -12.74
N GLN A 347 1.82 5.14 -12.37
CA GLN A 347 3.11 4.55 -12.00
C GLN A 347 4.03 4.33 -13.22
N LEU A 348 3.45 4.28 -14.41
CA LEU A 348 4.13 3.92 -15.65
C LEU A 348 4.30 5.09 -16.65
N PHE A 349 3.39 6.07 -16.67
CA PHE A 349 3.30 7.05 -17.77
C PHE A 349 4.55 7.94 -17.95
N GLN A 350 5.32 8.18 -16.87
CA GLN A 350 6.56 8.97 -16.93
C GLN A 350 7.81 8.11 -17.15
N LYS A 351 7.64 6.80 -17.31
CA LYS A 351 8.78 5.88 -17.46
C LYS A 351 9.10 5.69 -18.92
N ASP A 352 10.38 5.54 -19.19
CA ASP A 352 10.91 5.14 -20.49
C ASP A 352 11.76 3.89 -20.30
N ILE A 353 11.66 2.97 -21.24
CA ILE A 353 12.43 1.73 -21.26
C ILE A 353 13.26 1.70 -22.54
N ASN A 354 14.52 1.31 -22.39
CA ASN A 354 15.35 0.96 -23.52
C ASN A 354 14.77 -0.31 -24.16
N LYS A 355 14.30 -0.19 -25.40
CA LYS A 355 13.69 -1.30 -26.16
C LYS A 355 14.57 -2.54 -26.26
N ASN A 356 15.90 -2.34 -26.25
CA ASN A 356 16.86 -3.45 -26.28
C ASN A 356 17.02 -4.16 -24.93
N LEU A 357 16.46 -3.61 -23.85
CA LEU A 357 16.51 -4.13 -22.48
C LEU A 357 15.10 -4.34 -21.93
N ASP A 358 14.16 -4.78 -22.76
CA ASP A 358 12.77 -5.04 -22.40
C ASP A 358 12.40 -6.54 -22.59
N PRO A 359 12.97 -7.45 -21.77
CA PRO A 359 12.79 -8.89 -21.95
C PRO A 359 11.35 -9.37 -21.72
N LEU A 360 10.52 -8.58 -21.01
CA LEU A 360 9.13 -8.91 -20.71
C LEU A 360 8.12 -8.06 -21.52
N ASN A 361 8.62 -7.28 -22.50
CA ASN A 361 7.82 -6.47 -23.41
C ASN A 361 6.84 -5.50 -22.75
N ILE A 362 7.27 -4.86 -21.65
CA ILE A 362 6.43 -3.93 -20.90
C ILE A 362 6.29 -2.56 -21.54
N GLY A 363 7.10 -2.25 -22.56
CA GLY A 363 7.02 -1.00 -23.30
C GLY A 363 5.63 -0.72 -23.88
N ILE A 364 4.87 -1.76 -24.23
CA ILE A 364 3.48 -1.67 -24.71
C ILE A 364 2.60 -1.03 -23.63
N TYR A 365 2.67 -1.52 -22.40
CA TYR A 365 1.86 -1.04 -21.27
C TYR A 365 2.28 0.37 -20.84
N ILE A 366 3.56 0.72 -20.95
CA ILE A 366 4.03 2.07 -20.69
C ILE A 366 3.44 3.04 -21.71
N ASN A 367 3.46 2.69 -22.99
CA ASN A 367 2.86 3.53 -24.04
C ASN A 367 1.35 3.63 -23.90
N PHE A 368 0.66 2.51 -23.60
CA PHE A 368 -0.75 2.50 -23.27
C PHE A 368 -1.05 3.42 -22.08
N SER A 369 -0.27 3.33 -21.01
CA SER A 369 -0.43 4.18 -19.82
C SER A 369 -0.26 5.66 -20.12
N LYS A 370 0.64 6.05 -21.03
CA LYS A 370 0.77 7.43 -21.51
C LYS A 370 -0.49 7.92 -22.22
N VAL A 371 -1.12 7.06 -23.03
CA VAL A 371 -2.37 7.38 -23.73
C VAL A 371 -3.54 7.48 -22.76
N ILE A 372 -3.72 6.46 -21.92
CA ILE A 372 -4.79 6.44 -20.91
C ILE A 372 -4.70 7.64 -19.99
N PHE A 373 -3.51 7.93 -19.47
CA PHE A 373 -3.29 9.06 -18.58
C PHE A 373 -3.62 10.38 -19.27
N LYS A 374 -3.27 10.54 -20.55
CA LYS A 374 -3.60 11.73 -21.35
C LYS A 374 -5.11 11.86 -21.56
N MET A 375 -5.80 10.77 -21.94
CA MET A 375 -7.25 10.74 -22.12
C MET A 375 -8.00 11.01 -20.81
N PHE A 376 -7.56 10.39 -19.74
CA PHE A 376 -8.16 10.56 -18.42
C PHE A 376 -7.98 12.00 -17.93
N ARG A 377 -6.81 12.59 -18.11
CA ARG A 377 -6.55 14.00 -17.80
C ARG A 377 -7.47 14.95 -18.60
N LEU A 378 -7.75 14.65 -19.87
CA LEU A 378 -8.66 15.44 -20.72
C LEU A 378 -10.11 15.29 -20.30
N LYS A 379 -10.55 14.08 -19.93
CA LYS A 379 -11.93 13.77 -19.55
C LYS A 379 -12.28 14.23 -18.13
N HIS A 380 -11.32 14.21 -17.22
CA HIS A 380 -11.49 14.47 -15.79
C HIS A 380 -10.60 15.60 -15.29
N GLN A 381 -10.54 16.73 -16.01
CA GLN A 381 -9.80 17.92 -15.57
C GLN A 381 -10.14 18.35 -14.13
N ASN A 382 -11.29 17.90 -13.60
CA ASN A 382 -11.74 18.17 -12.24
C ASN A 382 -11.40 17.06 -11.22
N ILE A 383 -11.03 15.85 -11.62
CA ILE A 383 -10.91 14.69 -10.73
C ILE A 383 -9.45 14.25 -10.51
N ILE A 384 -8.59 14.36 -11.52
CA ILE A 384 -7.15 14.12 -11.32
C ILE A 384 -6.43 15.44 -11.04
N PHE A 385 -6.79 16.02 -9.96
CA PHE A 385 -5.99 17.08 -9.41
C PHE A 385 -4.87 16.43 -8.59
N ASN A 386 -3.75 16.20 -9.23
CA ASN A 386 -2.56 15.79 -8.50
C ASN A 386 -2.13 16.96 -7.61
N THR A 387 -2.63 16.98 -6.37
CA THR A 387 -2.25 17.98 -5.36
C THR A 387 -0.74 18.05 -5.17
N ASN A 388 -0.02 16.97 -5.44
CA ASN A 388 1.45 16.95 -5.41
C ASN A 388 2.06 17.70 -6.61
N LEU A 389 1.39 17.73 -7.76
CA LEU A 389 1.88 18.41 -8.97
C LEU A 389 1.43 19.88 -9.06
N TYR A 390 0.20 20.17 -8.63
CA TYR A 390 -0.44 21.48 -8.80
C TYR A 390 -0.74 22.20 -7.50
N GLY A 391 -0.56 21.55 -6.34
CA GLY A 391 -0.95 22.07 -5.03
C GLY A 391 -2.48 22.10 -4.85
N THR A 392 -2.97 22.91 -3.94
CA THR A 392 -4.38 23.11 -3.64
C THR A 392 -4.86 24.50 -4.05
N ALA A 393 -6.18 24.71 -4.26
CA ALA A 393 -6.74 26.04 -4.49
C ALA A 393 -6.40 26.97 -3.33
N LYS A 394 -6.45 26.49 -2.08
CA LYS A 394 -6.00 27.20 -0.88
C LYS A 394 -4.58 27.73 -1.04
N GLN A 395 -3.62 26.85 -1.38
CA GLN A 395 -2.21 27.24 -1.58
C GLN A 395 -2.05 28.26 -2.70
N ARG A 396 -2.82 28.12 -3.79
CA ARG A 396 -2.80 29.07 -4.89
C ARG A 396 -3.31 30.44 -4.48
N ILE A 397 -4.39 30.52 -3.69
CA ILE A 397 -4.89 31.80 -3.18
C ILE A 397 -3.87 32.42 -2.22
N GLN A 398 -3.29 31.63 -1.31
CA GLN A 398 -2.25 32.08 -0.39
C GLN A 398 -0.96 32.53 -1.11
N ASN A 399 -0.68 31.97 -2.29
CA ASN A 399 0.46 32.37 -3.13
C ASN A 399 0.18 33.58 -4.02
N GLN A 400 -1.05 34.11 -4.06
CA GLN A 400 -1.32 35.35 -4.77
C GLN A 400 -0.62 36.53 -4.12
N LEU A 401 -0.19 37.49 -4.95
CA LEU A 401 0.55 38.66 -4.47
C LEU A 401 -0.19 39.43 -3.36
N CYS A 402 -1.51 39.61 -3.51
CA CYS A 402 -2.33 40.27 -2.50
C CYS A 402 -2.28 39.54 -1.15
N TYR A 403 -2.40 38.22 -1.11
CA TYR A 403 -2.32 37.46 0.14
C TYR A 403 -0.94 37.58 0.79
N LYS A 404 0.14 37.43 0.01
CA LYS A 404 1.52 37.52 0.48
C LYS A 404 1.84 38.94 1.04
N LEU A 405 1.43 39.98 0.34
CA LEU A 405 1.64 41.36 0.81
C LEU A 405 0.88 41.64 2.12
N GLY A 406 -0.40 41.27 2.20
CA GLY A 406 -1.17 41.48 3.43
C GLY A 406 -0.66 40.65 4.60
N GLN A 407 -0.16 39.43 4.35
CA GLN A 407 0.49 38.63 5.37
C GLN A 407 1.79 39.28 5.87
N THR A 408 2.61 39.83 4.96
CA THR A 408 3.83 40.60 5.29
C THR A 408 3.48 41.81 6.17
N MET A 409 2.39 42.52 5.87
CA MET A 409 1.91 43.65 6.68
C MET A 409 1.53 43.19 8.09
N ILE A 410 0.72 42.12 8.22
CA ILE A 410 0.25 41.64 9.53
C ILE A 410 1.41 41.16 10.40
N ILE A 411 2.37 40.43 9.81
CA ILE A 411 3.51 39.91 10.55
C ILE A 411 4.39 41.05 11.08
N ASN A 412 4.70 42.00 10.22
CA ASN A 412 5.65 43.06 10.55
C ASN A 412 5.01 44.23 11.33
N SER A 413 3.70 44.38 11.35
CA SER A 413 3.00 45.39 12.19
C SER A 413 3.06 45.09 13.69
N LYS A 414 3.52 43.92 14.09
CA LYS A 414 3.62 43.48 15.50
C LYS A 414 4.79 44.11 16.26
N SER A 415 5.71 44.82 15.59
CA SER A 415 6.84 45.46 16.22
C SER A 415 7.13 46.83 15.59
N ILE A 416 7.67 47.76 16.38
CA ILE A 416 8.06 49.09 15.91
C ILE A 416 9.08 49.01 14.79
N ILE A 417 10.07 48.13 14.92
CA ILE A 417 11.10 47.89 13.89
C ILE A 417 10.45 47.35 12.62
N GLY A 418 9.50 46.42 12.75
CA GLY A 418 8.75 45.87 11.61
C GLY A 418 7.94 46.91 10.85
N ILE A 419 7.32 47.86 11.58
CA ILE A 419 6.60 49.01 10.99
C ILE A 419 7.57 49.93 10.25
N LEU A 420 8.71 50.26 10.84
CA LEU A 420 9.70 51.16 10.27
C LEU A 420 10.26 50.59 8.94
N PHE A 421 10.52 49.30 8.89
CA PHE A 421 11.07 48.63 7.70
C PHE A 421 9.97 48.00 6.77
N MET A 422 8.68 48.26 7.04
CA MET A 422 7.58 47.73 6.25
C MET A 422 7.73 47.93 4.74
N PRO A 423 8.12 49.14 4.22
CA PRO A 423 8.30 49.32 2.78
C PRO A 423 9.33 48.36 2.18
N ILE A 424 10.42 48.06 2.91
CA ILE A 424 11.46 47.12 2.45
C ILE A 424 10.93 45.69 2.42
N TYR A 425 10.18 45.25 3.44
CA TYR A 425 9.57 43.93 3.48
C TYR A 425 8.55 43.75 2.37
N LEU A 426 7.72 44.76 2.09
CA LEU A 426 6.76 44.71 0.98
C LEU A 426 7.44 44.66 -0.37
N LEU A 427 8.51 45.45 -0.57
CA LEU A 427 9.29 45.41 -1.79
C LEU A 427 9.96 44.06 -1.98
N SER A 428 10.55 43.49 -0.96
CA SER A 428 11.14 42.12 -1.00
C SER A 428 10.09 41.08 -1.38
N THR A 429 8.93 41.12 -0.74
CA THR A 429 7.82 40.20 -1.06
C THR A 429 7.37 40.33 -2.52
N PHE A 430 7.27 41.56 -3.03
CA PHE A 430 6.92 41.83 -4.42
C PHE A 430 7.98 41.28 -5.40
N LEU A 431 9.25 41.52 -5.13
CA LEU A 431 10.35 41.08 -5.98
C LEU A 431 10.45 39.55 -6.03
N ASN A 432 10.34 38.90 -4.86
CA ASN A 432 10.29 37.41 -4.78
C ASN A 432 9.12 36.84 -5.57
N TYR A 433 7.94 37.43 -5.43
CA TYR A 433 6.79 37.00 -6.23
C TYR A 433 7.02 37.13 -7.74
N LYS A 434 7.62 38.24 -8.18
CA LYS A 434 7.96 38.47 -9.60
C LYS A 434 8.95 37.43 -10.11
N GLN A 435 9.94 37.08 -9.29
CA GLN A 435 10.94 36.06 -9.65
C GLN A 435 10.27 34.67 -9.75
N ASP A 436 9.41 34.30 -8.79
CA ASP A 436 8.66 33.04 -8.83
C ASP A 436 7.81 32.94 -10.09
N GLN A 437 7.13 34.03 -10.47
CA GLN A 437 6.33 34.08 -11.71
C GLN A 437 7.21 33.93 -12.95
N LYS A 438 8.38 34.55 -13.00
CA LYS A 438 9.32 34.41 -14.11
C LYS A 438 9.79 32.95 -14.26
N ILE A 439 10.14 32.30 -13.15
CA ILE A 439 10.54 30.88 -13.15
C ILE A 439 9.39 30.00 -13.64
N TYR A 440 8.19 30.27 -13.15
CA TYR A 440 6.99 29.52 -13.56
C TYR A 440 6.74 29.64 -15.07
N TYR A 441 6.76 30.84 -15.63
CA TYR A 441 6.58 31.05 -17.07
C TYR A 441 7.69 30.41 -17.90
N GLN A 442 8.93 30.39 -17.44
CA GLN A 442 10.02 29.70 -18.09
C GLN A 442 9.81 28.17 -18.11
N LYS A 443 9.31 27.60 -17.00
CA LYS A 443 8.96 26.18 -16.93
C LYS A 443 7.84 25.81 -17.89
N ILE A 444 6.76 26.58 -17.95
CA ILE A 444 5.65 26.36 -18.87
C ILE A 444 6.08 26.48 -20.33
N LYS A 445 7.00 27.39 -20.63
CA LYS A 445 7.54 27.56 -22.01
C LYS A 445 8.31 26.32 -22.46
N LYS A 446 9.01 25.65 -21.53
CA LYS A 446 9.73 24.39 -21.79
C LYS A 446 8.80 23.19 -21.82
N ASP A 447 7.84 23.16 -20.91
CA ASP A 447 6.85 22.08 -20.78
C ASP A 447 5.45 22.66 -20.53
N PRO A 448 4.62 22.83 -21.59
CA PRO A 448 3.27 23.36 -21.46
C PRO A 448 2.34 22.55 -20.55
N THR A 449 2.69 21.29 -20.24
CA THR A 449 1.88 20.43 -19.37
C THR A 449 1.93 20.87 -17.91
N LEU A 450 2.95 21.67 -17.52
CA LEU A 450 3.10 22.24 -16.18
C LEU A 450 2.22 23.46 -15.93
N LYS A 451 1.43 23.91 -16.93
CA LYS A 451 0.51 25.02 -16.77
C LYS A 451 -0.55 24.68 -15.74
N LEU A 452 -0.63 25.50 -14.68
CA LEU A 452 -1.63 25.35 -13.63
C LEU A 452 -3.04 25.50 -14.23
N PRO A 453 -3.97 24.59 -13.91
CA PRO A 453 -5.35 24.69 -14.36
C PRO A 453 -6.07 25.91 -13.76
N PRO A 454 -7.23 26.32 -14.33
CA PRO A 454 -8.07 27.35 -13.72
C PRO A 454 -8.34 27.06 -12.25
N LEU A 455 -8.48 28.12 -11.43
CA LEU A 455 -8.65 27.95 -9.99
C LEU A 455 -9.93 27.22 -9.64
N GLU A 456 -10.96 27.40 -10.44
CA GLU A 456 -12.30 26.80 -10.32
C GLU A 456 -12.28 25.27 -10.48
N ASN A 457 -11.25 24.73 -11.13
CA ASN A 457 -11.11 23.29 -11.38
C ASN A 457 -10.48 22.53 -10.18
N TYR A 458 -10.14 23.22 -9.11
CA TYR A 458 -9.55 22.57 -7.94
C TYR A 458 -10.62 21.97 -7.03
N PRO A 459 -10.44 20.75 -6.49
CA PRO A 459 -11.44 20.09 -5.63
C PRO A 459 -11.78 20.91 -4.39
N ASP A 460 -10.81 21.63 -3.84
CA ASP A 460 -10.95 22.48 -2.66
C ASP A 460 -11.33 23.95 -2.97
N TYR A 461 -11.77 24.24 -4.22
CA TYR A 461 -12.03 25.62 -4.64
C TYR A 461 -13.04 26.35 -3.77
N GLN A 462 -14.18 25.74 -3.47
CA GLN A 462 -15.23 26.38 -2.67
C GLN A 462 -14.77 26.67 -1.24
N GLU A 463 -14.00 25.75 -0.66
CA GLU A 463 -13.39 25.97 0.66
C GLU A 463 -12.30 27.02 0.60
N ALA A 464 -11.51 27.00 -0.44
CA ALA A 464 -10.41 27.95 -0.65
C ALA A 464 -10.88 29.39 -0.84
N LEU A 465 -12.10 29.62 -1.34
CA LEU A 465 -12.68 30.97 -1.45
C LEU A 465 -12.75 31.70 -0.11
N LYS A 466 -12.90 30.99 1.01
CA LYS A 466 -12.87 31.55 2.37
C LYS A 466 -11.57 32.32 2.67
N TYR A 467 -10.47 31.92 2.02
CA TYR A 467 -9.17 32.60 2.19
C TYR A 467 -9.12 33.97 1.54
N LYS A 468 -10.03 34.30 0.60
CA LYS A 468 -10.19 35.64 0.05
C LYS A 468 -10.86 36.59 1.05
N GLU A 469 -11.57 36.05 2.05
CA GLU A 469 -12.16 36.82 3.15
C GLU A 469 -11.18 37.08 4.30
N HIS A 470 -10.03 36.42 4.31
CA HIS A 470 -8.99 36.64 5.30
C HIS A 470 -8.45 38.10 5.25
N LEU A 471 -8.12 38.63 6.43
CA LEU A 471 -7.55 39.97 6.57
C LEU A 471 -6.29 40.14 5.68
N SER A 472 -5.44 39.12 5.60
CA SER A 472 -4.26 39.15 4.72
C SER A 472 -4.63 39.42 3.28
N TYR A 473 -5.65 38.74 2.73
CA TYR A 473 -6.08 38.93 1.34
C TYR A 473 -6.64 40.34 1.12
N LYS A 474 -7.51 40.79 2.02
CA LYS A 474 -8.17 42.09 1.96
C LYS A 474 -7.18 43.24 2.03
N LEU A 475 -6.26 43.21 2.99
CA LEU A 475 -5.22 44.24 3.14
C LEU A 475 -4.30 44.33 1.92
N GLY A 476 -3.83 43.19 1.43
CA GLY A 476 -2.98 43.19 0.24
C GLY A 476 -3.70 43.61 -1.03
N LYS A 477 -5.02 43.31 -1.16
CA LYS A 477 -5.84 43.76 -2.27
C LYS A 477 -6.00 45.30 -2.23
N ILE A 478 -6.33 45.88 -1.07
CA ILE A 478 -6.42 47.33 -0.89
C ILE A 478 -5.08 47.98 -1.20
N LEU A 479 -3.97 47.46 -0.72
CA LEU A 479 -2.63 47.96 -1.01
C LEU A 479 -2.37 48.02 -2.53
N LEU A 480 -2.62 46.92 -3.25
CA LEU A 480 -2.41 46.84 -4.71
C LEU A 480 -3.33 47.83 -5.46
N GLU A 481 -4.59 47.98 -5.04
CA GLU A 481 -5.52 48.95 -5.63
C GLU A 481 -5.08 50.40 -5.35
N SER A 482 -4.59 50.67 -4.15
CA SER A 482 -4.04 51.99 -3.80
C SER A 482 -2.83 52.36 -4.63
N PHE A 483 -1.93 51.41 -4.91
CA PHE A 483 -0.80 51.63 -5.82
C PHE A 483 -1.24 51.84 -7.28
N LYS A 484 -2.26 51.15 -7.76
CA LYS A 484 -2.79 51.33 -9.14
C LYS A 484 -3.39 52.73 -9.33
N THR A 485 -3.94 53.31 -8.27
CA THR A 485 -4.62 54.60 -8.32
C THR A 485 -3.85 55.72 -7.60
N TRP A 486 -2.55 55.51 -7.29
CA TRP A 486 -1.75 56.45 -6.47
C TRP A 486 -1.76 57.88 -7.05
N HIS A 487 -1.68 57.99 -8.39
CA HIS A 487 -1.73 59.28 -9.13
C HIS A 487 -3.10 59.99 -9.05
N LYS A 488 -4.16 59.28 -8.57
CA LYS A 488 -5.51 59.81 -8.31
C LYS A 488 -5.83 59.90 -6.83
N GLY A 489 -4.81 59.96 -5.97
CA GLY A 489 -4.97 60.02 -4.53
C GLY A 489 -5.25 58.67 -3.84
N GLY A 490 -5.01 57.54 -4.51
CA GLY A 490 -5.29 56.20 -3.98
C GLY A 490 -4.53 55.85 -2.71
N LEU A 491 -3.34 56.43 -2.48
CA LEU A 491 -2.55 56.22 -1.26
C LEU A 491 -3.24 56.79 -0.02
N PHE A 492 -4.06 57.83 -0.15
CA PHE A 492 -4.81 58.42 0.97
C PHE A 492 -6.06 57.61 1.36
N ARG A 493 -6.42 56.59 0.60
CA ARG A 493 -7.54 55.66 0.89
C ARG A 493 -7.08 54.37 1.57
N PHE A 494 -5.78 54.26 1.85
CA PHE A 494 -5.22 53.10 2.57
C PHE A 494 -5.46 53.35 4.07
N PRO A 495 -6.12 52.36 4.79
CA PRO A 495 -6.45 52.50 6.20
C PRO A 495 -5.21 52.47 7.09
#